data_d36a7a431b339c42138e8e1e0e2e28d7
#
_entry.id   d36a7a431b339c42138e8e1e0e2e28d7
#
_cell.length_a   1.000
_cell.length_b   1.000
_cell.length_c   1.000
_cell.angle_alpha   90.00
_cell.angle_beta   90.00
_cell.angle_gamma   90.00
#
_symmetry.space_group_name_H-M   'P 1'
#
loop_
_entity.id
_entity.type
_entity.pdbx_description
1 polymer ?
#
loop_
_entity_poly.entity_id
_entity_poly.type
_entity_poly.pdbx_seq_one_letter_code
_entity_poly.pdbx_strand_id
1 'polypeptide(L)'
;MSERFIKNIKDLKFKPFDNYGKAIEGMNCHKISYDKKNGGFGTYILKMEPGAKSLPHVHQGFEEFYVIDGELQDVDGKIYKKGDFVTFEPGTEHNSLTKNGCLLIVFMRGINKPI
;
A
#
# COMPACT_ATOMS: atom_id res chain seq x y z
N MET A 1 -1.34 7.34 30.24
CA MET A 1 -0.10 6.72 29.80
C MET A 1 -0.28 6.12 28.42
N SER A 2 0.68 6.37 27.55
CA SER A 2 0.60 5.85 26.16
C SER A 2 1.01 4.40 26.10
N GLU A 3 0.30 3.65 25.27
CA GLU A 3 0.69 2.30 24.94
C GLU A 3 1.78 2.30 23.88
N ARG A 4 2.61 1.27 23.90
CA ARG A 4 3.63 1.04 22.90
C ARG A 4 3.38 -0.30 22.24
N PHE A 5 3.43 -0.32 20.91
CA PHE A 5 3.29 -1.56 20.15
C PHE A 5 4.58 -1.80 19.36
N ILE A 6 5.10 -3.00 19.44
CA ILE A 6 6.33 -3.36 18.75
C ILE A 6 6.02 -4.54 17.84
N LYS A 7 6.33 -4.38 16.55
CA LYS A 7 6.15 -5.43 15.55
C LYS A 7 7.43 -5.57 14.74
N ASN A 8 7.78 -6.80 14.42
CA ASN A 8 8.92 -7.07 13.55
C ASN A 8 8.39 -7.58 12.23
N ILE A 9 8.92 -7.06 11.13
CA ILE A 9 8.42 -7.41 9.78
C ILE A 9 8.49 -8.92 9.50
N LYS A 10 9.44 -9.62 10.11
CA LYS A 10 9.57 -11.08 9.94
C LYS A 10 8.41 -11.86 10.53
N ASP A 11 7.71 -11.28 11.50
CA ASP A 11 6.67 -11.97 12.26
C ASP A 11 5.26 -11.52 11.88
N LEU A 12 5.12 -10.65 10.88
CA LEU A 12 3.82 -10.11 10.49
C LEU A 12 2.97 -11.17 9.80
N LYS A 13 1.70 -11.21 10.18
CA LYS A 13 0.71 -12.02 9.51
C LYS A 13 -0.08 -11.14 8.56
N PHE A 14 -0.18 -11.56 7.30
CA PHE A 14 -0.87 -10.82 6.27
C PHE A 14 -2.29 -11.32 6.10
N LYS A 15 -3.21 -10.39 5.83
CA LYS A 15 -4.60 -10.66 5.52
C LYS A 15 -4.91 -10.10 4.15
N PRO A 16 -5.96 -10.59 3.47
CA PRO A 16 -6.34 -10.00 2.18
C PRO A 16 -6.52 -8.48 2.28
N PHE A 17 -6.01 -7.78 1.28
CA PHE A 17 -6.18 -6.33 1.18
C PHE A 17 -7.62 -6.02 0.75
N ASP A 18 -8.38 -5.40 1.64
CA ASP A 18 -9.80 -5.11 1.42
C ASP A 18 -10.15 -3.64 1.68
N ASN A 19 -9.17 -2.75 1.57
CA ASN A 19 -9.37 -1.33 1.90
C ASN A 19 -10.44 -0.65 1.05
N TYR A 20 -10.80 -1.23 -0.09
CA TYR A 20 -11.87 -0.73 -0.97
C TYR A 20 -13.18 -1.52 -0.84
N GLY A 21 -13.31 -2.31 0.24
CA GLY A 21 -14.50 -3.08 0.55
C GLY A 21 -14.49 -4.51 0.07
N LYS A 22 -13.76 -4.82 -0.97
CA LYS A 22 -13.57 -6.17 -1.53
C LYS A 22 -12.11 -6.54 -1.52
N ALA A 23 -11.83 -7.81 -1.23
CA ALA A 23 -10.46 -8.31 -1.35
C ALA A 23 -10.00 -8.24 -2.81
N ILE A 24 -8.74 -7.89 -3.01
CA ILE A 24 -8.11 -7.84 -4.33
C ILE A 24 -7.16 -9.03 -4.43
N GLU A 25 -7.35 -9.85 -5.46
CA GLU A 25 -6.53 -11.04 -5.64
C GLU A 25 -5.05 -10.71 -5.70
N GLY A 26 -4.25 -11.44 -4.93
CA GLY A 26 -2.81 -11.29 -4.89
C GLY A 26 -2.32 -10.12 -4.05
N MET A 27 -3.21 -9.36 -3.42
CA MET A 27 -2.83 -8.27 -2.54
C MET A 27 -3.17 -8.62 -1.10
N ASN A 28 -2.16 -8.52 -0.24
CA ASN A 28 -2.30 -8.82 1.19
C ASN A 28 -1.66 -7.70 1.99
N CYS A 29 -2.17 -7.44 3.17
CA CYS A 29 -1.63 -6.37 3.99
C CYS A 29 -1.63 -6.71 5.47
N HIS A 30 -0.80 -5.98 6.19
CA HIS A 30 -0.81 -5.97 7.64
C HIS A 30 -0.91 -4.52 8.09
N LYS A 31 -2.00 -4.18 8.77
CA LYS A 31 -2.21 -2.81 9.25
C LYS A 31 -1.37 -2.59 10.51
N ILE A 32 -0.46 -1.62 10.46
CA ILE A 32 0.32 -1.22 11.62
C ILE A 32 -0.51 -0.23 12.44
N SER A 33 -0.83 0.92 11.85
CA SER A 33 -1.61 1.98 12.49
C SER A 33 -2.71 2.51 11.58
N TYR A 34 -2.81 1.99 10.36
CA TYR A 34 -3.82 2.45 9.41
C TYR A 34 -5.22 2.20 9.93
N ASP A 35 -6.05 3.23 9.89
CA ASP A 35 -7.44 3.16 10.33
C ASP A 35 -8.34 3.87 9.34
N LYS A 36 -9.06 3.09 8.54
CA LYS A 36 -9.99 3.60 7.54
C LYS A 36 -11.14 4.40 8.17
N LYS A 37 -11.60 3.98 9.35
CA LYS A 37 -12.71 4.62 10.04
C LYS A 37 -12.34 5.98 10.60
N ASN A 38 -11.07 6.21 10.85
CA ASN A 38 -10.56 7.49 11.39
C ASN A 38 -9.83 8.28 10.31
N GLY A 39 -10.40 8.36 9.11
CA GLY A 39 -9.91 9.22 8.06
C GLY A 39 -8.86 8.59 7.13
N GLY A 40 -8.53 7.33 7.32
CA GLY A 40 -7.56 6.66 6.47
C GLY A 40 -6.12 7.08 6.70
N PHE A 41 -5.79 7.49 7.92
CA PHE A 41 -4.44 7.82 8.32
C PHE A 41 -3.73 6.60 8.88
N GLY A 42 -2.42 6.55 8.70
CA GLY A 42 -1.58 5.53 9.32
C GLY A 42 -0.79 4.73 8.31
N THR A 43 -0.19 3.67 8.80
CA THR A 43 0.80 2.88 8.07
C THR A 43 0.32 1.44 7.93
N TYR A 44 0.55 0.85 6.77
CA TYR A 44 0.38 -0.60 6.58
C TYR A 44 1.50 -1.15 5.71
N ILE A 45 1.72 -2.46 5.84
CA ILE A 45 2.65 -3.18 4.98
C ILE A 45 1.83 -3.89 3.92
N LEU A 46 2.19 -3.70 2.66
CA LEU A 46 1.51 -4.31 1.53
C LEU A 46 2.41 -5.34 0.87
N LYS A 47 1.87 -6.54 0.71
CA LYS A 47 2.54 -7.60 -0.02
C LYS A 47 1.72 -7.92 -1.26
N MET A 48 2.33 -7.81 -2.41
CA MET A 48 1.70 -8.16 -3.67
C MET A 48 2.37 -9.40 -4.25
N GLU A 49 1.55 -10.40 -4.57
CA GLU A 49 2.04 -11.63 -5.20
C GLU A 49 2.40 -11.36 -6.66
N PRO A 50 3.26 -12.19 -7.27
CA PRO A 50 3.59 -12.06 -8.69
C PRO A 50 2.33 -12.01 -9.56
N GLY A 51 2.25 -11.00 -10.42
CA GLY A 51 1.11 -10.79 -11.32
C GLY A 51 -0.03 -9.98 -10.71
N ALA A 52 0.05 -9.60 -9.45
CA ALA A 52 -1.02 -8.83 -8.82
C ALA A 52 -1.14 -7.43 -9.41
N LYS A 53 -2.37 -6.93 -9.47
CA LYS A 53 -2.69 -5.59 -9.97
C LYS A 53 -3.55 -4.86 -8.97
N SER A 54 -3.21 -3.61 -8.68
CA SER A 54 -4.08 -2.76 -7.88
C SER A 54 -5.23 -2.24 -8.74
N LEU A 55 -6.30 -1.78 -8.10
CA LEU A 55 -7.41 -1.13 -8.79
C LEU A 55 -7.09 0.35 -9.02
N PRO A 56 -7.56 0.92 -10.14
CA PRO A 56 -7.45 2.37 -10.32
C PRO A 56 -8.10 3.11 -9.16
N HIS A 57 -7.41 4.11 -8.64
CA HIS A 57 -7.88 4.89 -7.51
C HIS A 57 -7.31 6.30 -7.55
N VAL A 58 -7.99 7.21 -6.85
CA VAL A 58 -7.53 8.58 -6.65
C VAL A 58 -7.13 8.77 -5.21
N HIS A 59 -6.03 9.47 -4.99
CA HIS A 59 -5.53 9.78 -3.67
C HIS A 59 -6.26 11.03 -3.14
N GLN A 60 -6.96 10.89 -2.02
CA GLN A 60 -7.62 12.04 -1.38
C GLN A 60 -6.67 12.80 -0.46
N GLY A 61 -5.66 12.12 0.06
CA GLY A 61 -4.57 12.72 0.81
C GLY A 61 -3.24 12.27 0.24
N PHE A 62 -2.15 12.70 0.88
CA PHE A 62 -0.84 12.19 0.50
C PHE A 62 -0.76 10.71 0.77
N GLU A 63 -0.17 9.98 -0.17
CA GLU A 63 0.27 8.61 0.04
C GLU A 63 1.74 8.53 -0.28
N GLU A 64 2.50 7.91 0.60
CA GLU A 64 3.90 7.61 0.33
C GLU A 64 4.11 6.14 0.54
N PHE A 65 5.03 5.55 -0.23
CA PHE A 65 5.46 4.19 0.07
C PHE A 65 6.94 4.03 -0.16
N TYR A 66 7.50 3.05 0.52
CA TYR A 66 8.88 2.65 0.39
C TYR A 66 8.91 1.20 -0.08
N VAL A 67 9.67 0.91 -1.14
CA VAL A 67 9.79 -0.44 -1.68
C VAL A 67 10.85 -1.19 -0.87
N ILE A 68 10.40 -2.14 -0.06
CA ILE A 68 11.28 -2.98 0.76
C ILE A 68 11.95 -4.02 -0.13
N ASP A 69 11.18 -4.63 -1.03
CA ASP A 69 11.66 -5.70 -1.89
C ASP A 69 10.80 -5.80 -3.14
N GLY A 70 11.37 -6.32 -4.22
CA GLY A 70 10.67 -6.48 -5.48
C GLY A 70 10.54 -5.18 -6.25
N GLU A 71 9.56 -5.13 -7.14
CA GLU A 71 9.30 -3.93 -7.93
C GLU A 71 7.84 -3.78 -8.28
N LEU A 72 7.43 -2.54 -8.53
CA LEU A 72 6.07 -2.17 -8.85
C LEU A 72 6.10 -1.29 -10.10
N GLN A 73 5.23 -1.57 -11.06
CA GLN A 73 5.13 -0.78 -12.28
C GLN A 73 3.80 -0.02 -12.29
N ASP A 74 3.90 1.28 -12.51
CA ASP A 74 2.71 2.11 -12.63
C ASP A 74 2.16 2.10 -14.05
N VAL A 75 0.92 2.54 -14.22
CA VAL A 75 0.23 2.52 -15.51
C VAL A 75 0.94 3.39 -16.56
N ASP A 76 1.68 4.42 -16.15
CA ASP A 76 2.45 5.27 -17.04
C ASP A 76 3.80 4.67 -17.44
N GLY A 77 4.08 3.44 -17.00
CA GLY A 77 5.31 2.73 -17.33
C GLY A 77 6.46 2.93 -16.37
N LYS A 78 6.32 3.81 -15.40
CA LYS A 78 7.36 4.01 -14.38
C LYS A 78 7.49 2.78 -13.51
N ILE A 79 8.73 2.40 -13.21
CA ILE A 79 9.03 1.25 -12.36
C ILE A 79 9.66 1.75 -11.06
N TYR A 80 9.09 1.31 -9.96
CA TYR A 80 9.60 1.57 -8.62
C TYR A 80 10.31 0.32 -8.11
N LYS A 81 11.53 0.49 -7.64
CA LYS A 81 12.43 -0.62 -7.28
C LYS A 81 12.77 -0.57 -5.79
N LYS A 82 13.31 -1.67 -5.32
CA LYS A 82 13.83 -1.76 -3.95
C LYS A 82 14.65 -0.51 -3.59
N GLY A 83 14.28 0.12 -2.48
CA GLY A 83 14.91 1.33 -1.98
C GLY A 83 14.25 2.63 -2.42
N ASP A 84 13.28 2.58 -3.34
CA ASP A 84 12.60 3.80 -3.78
C ASP A 84 11.55 4.25 -2.78
N PHE A 85 11.51 5.56 -2.53
CA PHE A 85 10.38 6.24 -1.92
C PHE A 85 9.56 6.91 -3.01
N VAL A 86 8.25 6.74 -2.96
CA VAL A 86 7.33 7.33 -3.92
C VAL A 86 6.30 8.15 -3.16
N THR A 87 6.07 9.38 -3.59
CA THR A 87 5.07 10.27 -3.00
C THR A 87 4.00 10.59 -4.04
N PHE A 88 2.75 10.36 -3.69
CA PHE A 88 1.60 10.78 -4.48
C PHE A 88 0.88 11.91 -3.76
N GLU A 89 0.76 13.05 -4.44
CA GLU A 89 0.03 14.19 -3.92
C GLU A 89 -1.48 13.98 -4.01
N PRO A 90 -2.28 14.68 -3.19
CA PRO A 90 -3.73 14.60 -3.29
C PRO A 90 -4.22 14.93 -4.70
N GLY A 91 -5.21 14.18 -5.17
CA GLY A 91 -5.78 14.36 -6.49
C GLY A 91 -5.14 13.54 -7.59
N THR A 92 -4.03 12.87 -7.31
CA THR A 92 -3.38 12.00 -8.31
C THR A 92 -4.13 10.68 -8.43
N GLU A 93 -4.17 10.16 -9.63
CA GLU A 93 -4.80 8.88 -9.93
C GLU A 93 -3.76 7.91 -10.46
N HIS A 94 -3.84 6.65 -10.06
CA HIS A 94 -3.00 5.63 -10.64
C HIS A 94 -3.55 4.22 -10.36
N ASN A 95 -2.91 3.26 -10.99
CA ASN A 95 -2.96 1.86 -10.61
C ASN A 95 -1.63 1.24 -11.02
N SER A 96 -1.34 0.10 -10.45
CA SER A 96 -0.03 -0.52 -10.63
C SER A 96 -0.12 -2.03 -10.69
N LEU A 97 0.95 -2.63 -11.18
CA LEU A 97 1.09 -4.07 -11.20
C LEU A 97 2.51 -4.46 -10.81
N THR A 98 2.66 -5.69 -10.35
CA THR A 98 3.98 -6.26 -10.09
C THR A 98 4.13 -7.56 -10.86
N LYS A 99 5.20 -7.69 -11.62
CA LYS A 99 5.48 -8.94 -12.35
C LYS A 99 5.93 -10.04 -11.42
N ASN A 100 6.84 -9.68 -10.52
CA ASN A 100 7.57 -10.67 -9.71
C ASN A 100 7.24 -10.59 -8.23
N GLY A 101 6.26 -9.77 -7.87
CA GLY A 101 5.91 -9.54 -6.49
C GLY A 101 6.67 -8.36 -5.87
N CYS A 102 6.11 -7.81 -4.83
CA CYS A 102 6.77 -6.73 -4.08
C CYS A 102 6.28 -6.66 -2.65
N LEU A 103 7.07 -5.99 -1.83
CA LEU A 103 6.76 -5.70 -0.44
C LEU A 103 6.97 -4.21 -0.21
N LEU A 104 5.93 -3.52 0.24
CA LEU A 104 5.93 -2.07 0.42
C LEU A 104 5.56 -1.70 1.86
N ILE A 105 6.13 -0.61 2.35
CA ILE A 105 5.57 0.09 3.51
C ILE A 105 4.81 1.28 2.96
N VAL A 106 3.53 1.38 3.31
CA VAL A 106 2.64 2.43 2.80
C VAL A 106 2.23 3.35 3.94
N PHE A 107 2.43 4.65 3.74
CA PHE A 107 2.11 5.70 4.70
C PHE A 107 0.95 6.51 4.14
N MET A 108 -0.22 6.43 4.80
CA MET A 108 -1.45 7.07 4.34
C MET A 108 -1.79 8.29 5.16
N ARG A 109 -2.17 9.37 4.47
CA ARG A 109 -2.70 10.60 5.09
C ARG A 109 -4.07 10.93 4.51
N GLY A 110 -4.88 9.92 4.31
CA GLY A 110 -6.21 10.04 3.76
C GLY A 110 -6.63 8.75 3.08
N ILE A 111 -7.86 8.69 2.65
CA ILE A 111 -8.43 7.50 2.02
C ILE A 111 -8.17 7.55 0.51
N ASN A 112 -7.77 6.43 -0.08
CA ASN A 112 -7.80 6.27 -1.52
C ASN A 112 -9.22 5.91 -1.95
N LYS A 113 -9.69 6.52 -3.03
CA LYS A 113 -11.03 6.28 -3.52
C LYS A 113 -10.95 5.51 -4.84
N PRO A 114 -11.59 4.35 -4.95
CA PRO A 114 -11.63 3.61 -6.22
C PRO A 114 -12.35 4.42 -7.29
N ILE A 115 -11.90 4.27 -8.50
CA ILE A 115 -12.48 4.93 -9.66
C ILE A 115 -13.35 3.93 -10.42
#